data_77ca7a6150feae6c9e7753b7afc491ff
#
_entry.id   77ca7a6150feae6c9e7753b7afc491ff
#
_cell.length_a   1.000
_cell.length_b   1.000
_cell.length_c   1.000
_cell.angle_alpha   90.00
_cell.angle_beta   90.00
_cell.angle_gamma   90.00
#
_symmetry.space_group_name_H-M   'P 1'
#
loop_
_entity.id
_entity.type
_entity.pdbx_description
1 polymer ?
#
loop_
_entity_poly.entity_id
_entity_poly.type
_entity_poly.pdbx_seq_one_letter_code
_entity_poly.pdbx_strand_id
1 'polypeptide(L)'
;MAQLSKYRGKNIYEGKQMTDYFVRKESAIKLNKLLGLDSTGDEQDWELELADIGKITSMINLLENKILNFRDKIALSHLIVASFEKEDEELGTVDGDRIKIFADFLDDNLQIKNII
;
A
#
# COMPACT_ATOMS: atom_id res chain seq x y z
N MET A 1 3.30 -1.08 12.22
CA MET A 1 2.32 -1.80 11.39
C MET A 1 2.11 -3.24 11.82
N ALA A 2 2.23 -3.48 13.10
CA ALA A 2 1.99 -4.81 13.67
C ALA A 2 0.57 -5.33 13.38
N GLN A 3 -0.42 -4.43 13.28
CA GLN A 3 -1.79 -4.81 12.98
C GLN A 3 -1.94 -5.43 11.58
N LEU A 4 -1.18 -4.95 10.62
CA LEU A 4 -1.27 -5.46 9.26
C LEU A 4 -0.83 -6.92 9.20
N SER A 5 0.26 -7.25 9.86
CA SER A 5 0.73 -8.63 9.95
C SER A 5 -0.25 -9.52 10.69
N LYS A 6 -0.88 -8.98 11.72
CA LYS A 6 -1.88 -9.70 12.50
C LYS A 6 -3.10 -10.06 11.65
N TYR A 7 -3.57 -9.14 10.82
CA TYR A 7 -4.69 -9.40 9.94
C TYR A 7 -4.37 -10.48 8.92
N ARG A 8 -3.20 -10.43 8.34
CA ARG A 8 -2.77 -11.46 7.38
C ARG A 8 -2.77 -12.84 8.01
N GLY A 9 -2.27 -12.95 9.24
CA GLY A 9 -2.28 -14.22 9.96
C GLY A 9 -3.66 -14.75 10.23
N LYS A 10 -4.58 -13.90 10.62
CA LYS A 10 -5.95 -14.30 10.93
C LYS A 10 -6.71 -14.74 9.69
N ASN A 11 -6.53 -14.04 8.59
CA ASN A 11 -7.36 -14.26 7.41
C ASN A 11 -6.96 -15.45 6.57
N ILE A 12 -5.89 -16.12 6.92
CA ILE A 12 -5.53 -17.39 6.31
C ILE A 12 -6.66 -18.40 6.43
N TYR A 13 -7.43 -18.34 7.50
CA TYR A 13 -8.48 -19.30 7.78
C TYR A 13 -9.81 -18.98 7.08
N GLU A 14 -9.95 -17.81 6.53
CA GLU A 14 -11.22 -17.30 6.04
C GLU A 14 -11.20 -16.96 4.55
N GLY A 15 -10.55 -17.72 3.75
CA GLY A 15 -10.32 -17.58 2.33
C GLY A 15 -10.94 -16.38 1.60
N LYS A 16 -12.24 -16.17 1.77
CA LYS A 16 -12.94 -15.07 1.09
C LYS A 16 -12.45 -13.69 1.47
N GLN A 17 -12.11 -13.51 2.74
CA GLN A 17 -11.71 -12.20 3.27
C GLN A 17 -10.25 -11.88 2.96
N MET A 18 -9.46 -12.89 2.68
CA MET A 18 -8.06 -12.68 2.32
C MET A 18 -7.92 -11.75 1.12
N THR A 19 -8.82 -11.86 0.14
CA THR A 19 -8.73 -11.06 -1.08
C THR A 19 -8.86 -9.58 -0.84
N ASP A 20 -9.47 -9.17 0.28
CA ASP A 20 -9.63 -7.76 0.61
C ASP A 20 -8.37 -7.17 1.26
N TYR A 21 -7.50 -8.02 1.79
CA TYR A 21 -6.28 -7.60 2.48
C TYR A 21 -5.02 -7.74 1.65
N PHE A 22 -5.10 -8.49 0.56
CA PHE A 22 -3.94 -8.73 -0.28
C PHE A 22 -3.97 -7.91 -1.56
N VAL A 23 -2.78 -7.59 -2.05
CA VAL A 23 -2.63 -6.90 -3.32
C VAL A 23 -2.99 -7.87 -4.44
N ARG A 24 -3.89 -7.45 -5.33
CA ARG A 24 -4.25 -8.23 -6.50
C ARG A 24 -3.26 -8.01 -7.63
N LYS A 25 -3.03 -9.04 -8.41
CA LYS A 25 -2.08 -8.99 -9.52
C LYS A 25 -2.41 -7.88 -10.51
N GLU A 26 -3.68 -7.71 -10.84
CA GLU A 26 -4.10 -6.67 -11.79
C GLU A 26 -3.75 -5.28 -11.27
N SER A 27 -3.96 -5.04 -9.97
CA SER A 27 -3.61 -3.76 -9.35
C SER A 27 -2.09 -3.57 -9.31
N ALA A 28 -1.34 -4.61 -8.97
CA ALA A 28 0.11 -4.54 -8.96
C ALA A 28 0.66 -4.18 -10.34
N ILE A 29 0.19 -4.83 -11.40
CA ILE A 29 0.62 -4.55 -12.76
C ILE A 29 0.32 -3.10 -13.15
N LYS A 30 -0.89 -2.63 -12.84
CA LYS A 30 -1.30 -1.27 -13.13
C LYS A 30 -0.42 -0.24 -12.42
N LEU A 31 -0.20 -0.45 -11.11
CA LEU A 31 0.61 0.47 -10.31
C LEU A 31 2.08 0.42 -10.73
N ASN A 32 2.59 -0.74 -11.11
CA ASN A 32 3.95 -0.85 -11.63
C ASN A 32 4.17 0.07 -12.82
N LYS A 33 3.19 0.13 -13.72
CA LYS A 33 3.27 1.02 -14.90
C LYS A 33 3.18 2.48 -14.50
N LEU A 34 2.23 2.81 -13.63
CA LEU A 34 1.99 4.19 -13.23
C LEU A 34 3.13 4.78 -12.43
N LEU A 35 3.81 3.97 -11.63
CA LEU A 35 4.90 4.40 -10.75
C LEU A 35 6.28 4.08 -11.29
N GLY A 36 6.37 3.37 -12.41
CA GLY A 36 7.65 2.98 -12.98
C GLY A 36 8.40 1.98 -12.11
N LEU A 37 7.68 1.03 -11.50
CA LEU A 37 8.30 0.02 -10.65
C LEU A 37 8.83 -1.14 -11.49
N ASP A 38 9.96 -1.68 -11.10
CA ASP A 38 10.56 -2.82 -11.77
C ASP A 38 10.02 -4.12 -11.16
N SER A 39 8.86 -4.53 -11.63
CA SER A 39 8.12 -5.65 -11.07
C SER A 39 7.31 -6.35 -12.14
N THR A 40 7.11 -7.66 -11.97
CA THR A 40 6.26 -8.47 -12.84
C THR A 40 4.81 -8.48 -12.36
N GLY A 41 4.56 -8.11 -11.11
CA GLY A 41 3.26 -8.23 -10.47
C GLY A 41 3.01 -9.59 -9.86
N ASP A 42 3.98 -10.51 -9.95
CA ASP A 42 3.86 -11.87 -9.41
C ASP A 42 4.55 -12.03 -8.06
N GLU A 43 5.13 -10.98 -7.53
CA GLU A 43 5.80 -11.04 -6.23
C GLU A 43 4.81 -11.39 -5.13
N GLN A 44 5.16 -12.34 -4.29
CA GLN A 44 4.29 -12.80 -3.21
C GLN A 44 3.99 -11.68 -2.21
N ASP A 45 5.00 -10.90 -1.86
CA ASP A 45 4.88 -9.75 -0.97
C ASP A 45 5.20 -8.48 -1.74
N TRP A 46 4.43 -8.24 -2.80
CA TRP A 46 4.66 -7.16 -3.73
C TRP A 46 4.93 -5.82 -3.04
N GLU A 47 4.10 -5.45 -2.07
CA GLU A 47 4.22 -4.16 -1.38
C GLU A 47 5.50 -4.06 -0.56
N LEU A 48 6.00 -5.18 -0.04
CA LEU A 48 7.26 -5.19 0.71
C LEU A 48 8.46 -5.19 -0.22
N GLU A 49 8.38 -5.92 -1.31
CA GLU A 49 9.48 -6.02 -2.25
C GLU A 49 9.65 -4.74 -3.08
N LEU A 50 8.57 -4.04 -3.35
CA LEU A 50 8.59 -2.83 -4.17
C LEU A 50 8.56 -1.54 -3.36
N ALA A 51 8.58 -1.61 -2.03
CA ALA A 51 8.64 -0.43 -1.16
C ALA A 51 9.82 0.46 -1.58
N ASP A 52 9.57 1.76 -1.72
CA ASP A 52 10.57 2.68 -2.26
C ASP A 52 10.41 4.06 -1.62
N ILE A 53 11.37 4.43 -0.79
CA ILE A 53 11.38 5.73 -0.09
C ILE A 53 11.32 6.87 -1.10
N GLY A 54 12.05 6.75 -2.19
CA GLY A 54 12.14 7.80 -3.20
C GLY A 54 10.86 8.04 -3.99
N LYS A 55 9.88 7.14 -3.89
CA LYS A 55 8.62 7.23 -4.64
C LYS A 55 7.40 7.52 -3.77
N ILE A 56 7.59 7.73 -2.48
CA ILE A 56 6.46 7.96 -1.56
C ILE A 56 5.60 9.14 -2.00
N THR A 57 6.22 10.26 -2.37
CA THR A 57 5.47 11.44 -2.83
C THR A 57 4.64 11.13 -4.07
N SER A 58 5.22 10.41 -5.04
CA SER A 58 4.50 10.00 -6.24
C SER A 58 3.34 9.07 -5.91
N MET A 59 3.55 8.15 -4.97
CA MET A 59 2.50 7.23 -4.51
C MET A 59 1.34 7.99 -3.89
N ILE A 60 1.61 8.93 -2.99
CA ILE A 60 0.59 9.73 -2.34
C ILE A 60 -0.19 10.56 -3.35
N ASN A 61 0.52 11.18 -4.30
CA ASN A 61 -0.13 11.98 -5.34
C ASN A 61 -1.05 11.14 -6.22
N LEU A 62 -0.80 9.86 -6.36
CA LEU A 62 -1.60 8.97 -7.18
C LEU A 62 -2.90 8.53 -6.51
N LEU A 63 -3.01 8.63 -5.18
CA LEU A 63 -4.16 8.13 -4.42
C LEU A 63 -5.51 8.71 -4.88
N GLU A 64 -5.52 9.98 -5.29
CA GLU A 64 -6.74 10.66 -5.71
C GLU A 64 -6.99 10.57 -7.22
N ASN A 65 -6.15 9.85 -7.94
CA ASN A 65 -6.28 9.74 -9.39
C ASN A 65 -7.49 8.87 -9.75
N LYS A 66 -8.35 9.39 -10.63
CA LYS A 66 -9.59 8.72 -11.03
C LYS A 66 -9.35 7.42 -11.81
N ILE A 67 -8.16 7.21 -12.33
CA ILE A 67 -7.81 5.97 -13.03
C ILE A 67 -7.77 4.76 -12.09
N LEU A 68 -7.62 5.00 -10.77
CA LEU A 68 -7.54 3.95 -9.77
C LEU A 68 -8.92 3.53 -9.29
N ASN A 69 -9.19 2.24 -9.31
CA ASN A 69 -10.37 1.69 -8.67
C ASN A 69 -10.10 1.41 -7.19
N PHE A 70 -11.11 0.90 -6.48
CA PHE A 70 -10.99 0.61 -5.06
C PHE A 70 -9.84 -0.36 -4.74
N ARG A 71 -9.71 -1.43 -5.53
CA ARG A 71 -8.64 -2.43 -5.32
C ARG A 71 -7.26 -1.83 -5.56
N ASP A 72 -7.15 -0.97 -6.56
CA ASP A 72 -5.89 -0.28 -6.83
C ASP A 72 -5.48 0.61 -5.67
N LYS A 73 -6.45 1.30 -5.05
CA LYS A 73 -6.17 2.16 -3.90
C LYS A 73 -5.76 1.36 -2.67
N ILE A 74 -6.33 0.18 -2.48
CA ILE A 74 -5.90 -0.73 -1.40
C ILE A 74 -4.44 -1.13 -1.63
N ALA A 75 -4.12 -1.58 -2.83
CA ALA A 75 -2.75 -1.99 -3.16
C ALA A 75 -1.76 -0.84 -2.97
N LEU A 76 -2.11 0.35 -3.45
CA LEU A 76 -1.27 1.53 -3.32
C LEU A 76 -1.09 1.92 -1.85
N SER A 77 -2.14 1.81 -1.05
CA SER A 77 -2.06 2.12 0.38
C SER A 77 -1.12 1.16 1.11
N HIS A 78 -1.17 -0.14 0.78
CA HIS A 78 -0.21 -1.10 1.31
C HIS A 78 1.23 -0.74 0.93
N LEU A 79 1.44 -0.34 -0.31
CA LEU A 79 2.75 0.04 -0.79
C LEU A 79 3.27 1.29 -0.08
N ILE A 80 2.40 2.27 0.15
CA ILE A 80 2.75 3.50 0.90
C ILE A 80 3.15 3.15 2.32
N VAL A 81 2.36 2.32 3.01
CA VAL A 81 2.68 1.90 4.38
C VAL A 81 4.05 1.21 4.42
N ALA A 82 4.28 0.27 3.52
CA ALA A 82 5.54 -0.46 3.46
C ALA A 82 6.72 0.49 3.19
N SER A 83 6.50 1.50 2.35
CA SER A 83 7.55 2.47 2.02
C SER A 83 7.86 3.39 3.20
N PHE A 84 6.86 3.79 3.97
CA PHE A 84 7.08 4.54 5.21
C PHE A 84 7.82 3.69 6.25
N GLU A 85 7.47 2.41 6.37
CA GLU A 85 8.18 1.51 7.29
C GLU A 85 9.65 1.38 6.90
N LYS A 86 9.91 1.27 5.61
CA LYS A 86 11.27 1.21 5.09
C LYS A 86 12.04 2.50 5.39
N GLU A 87 11.39 3.65 5.23
CA GLU A 87 12.00 4.94 5.56
C GLU A 87 12.37 5.01 7.03
N ASP A 88 11.48 4.58 7.91
CA ASP A 88 11.75 4.55 9.35
C ASP A 88 12.93 3.63 9.69
N GLU A 89 12.97 2.45 9.10
CA GLU A 89 14.05 1.49 9.34
C GLU A 89 15.41 2.00 8.86
N GLU A 90 15.45 2.62 7.69
CA GLU A 90 16.70 3.03 7.07
C GLU A 90 17.19 4.39 7.55
N LEU A 91 16.27 5.33 7.80
CA LEU A 91 16.63 6.70 8.16
C LEU A 91 16.34 7.06 9.61
N GLY A 92 15.62 6.21 10.33
CA GLY A 92 15.26 6.46 11.72
C GLY A 92 14.22 7.55 11.92
N THR A 93 13.67 8.08 10.84
CA THR A 93 12.65 9.13 10.90
C THR A 93 11.79 9.09 9.66
N VAL A 94 10.61 9.67 9.74
CA VAL A 94 9.64 9.72 8.64
C VAL A 94 9.19 11.15 8.45
N ASP A 95 8.91 11.53 7.19
CA ASP A 95 8.40 12.85 6.88
C ASP A 95 6.97 13.00 7.40
N GLY A 96 6.80 13.84 8.44
CA GLY A 96 5.50 14.02 9.08
C GLY A 96 4.44 14.64 8.18
N ASP A 97 4.84 15.49 7.24
CA ASP A 97 3.89 16.11 6.30
C ASP A 97 3.29 15.06 5.36
N ARG A 98 4.11 14.15 4.85
CA ARG A 98 3.62 13.09 3.97
C ARG A 98 2.75 12.09 4.73
N ILE A 99 3.12 11.77 5.97
CA ILE A 99 2.29 10.90 6.82
C ILE A 99 0.93 11.54 7.04
N LYS A 100 0.90 12.85 7.31
CA LYS A 100 -0.36 13.56 7.54
C LYS A 100 -1.26 13.52 6.31
N ILE A 101 -0.71 13.75 5.14
CA ILE A 101 -1.49 13.71 3.89
C ILE A 101 -2.11 12.32 3.71
N PHE A 102 -1.32 11.28 3.92
CA PHE A 102 -1.81 9.90 3.81
C PHE A 102 -2.87 9.60 4.88
N ALA A 103 -2.64 10.03 6.12
CA ALA A 103 -3.61 9.84 7.20
C ALA A 103 -4.94 10.53 6.89
N ASP A 104 -4.89 11.74 6.36
CA ASP A 104 -6.09 12.46 5.95
C ASP A 104 -6.84 11.72 4.83
N PHE A 105 -6.11 11.17 3.87
CA PHE A 105 -6.73 10.32 2.83
C PHE A 105 -7.45 9.13 3.45
N LEU A 106 -6.81 8.44 4.40
CA LEU A 106 -7.41 7.27 5.05
C LEU A 106 -8.66 7.65 5.86
N ASP A 107 -8.64 8.79 6.52
CA ASP A 107 -9.81 9.27 7.27
C ASP A 107 -10.99 9.57 6.36
N ASP A 108 -10.72 10.00 5.12
CA ASP A 108 -11.76 10.21 4.12
C ASP A 108 -12.17 8.92 3.40
N ASN A 109 -11.45 7.82 3.63
CA ASN A 109 -11.67 6.54 2.96
C ASN A 109 -11.64 5.41 3.98
N LEU A 110 -12.63 5.40 4.88
CA LEU A 110 -12.65 4.49 6.03
C LEU A 110 -12.62 3.01 5.64
N GLN A 111 -13.21 2.65 4.51
CA GLN A 111 -13.16 1.27 4.05
C GLN A 111 -11.72 0.81 3.81
N ILE A 112 -10.91 1.68 3.21
CA ILE A 112 -9.50 1.37 2.98
C ILE A 112 -8.73 1.37 4.31
N LYS A 113 -8.98 2.38 5.15
CA LYS A 113 -8.33 2.47 6.46
C LYS A 113 -8.54 1.22 7.30
N ASN A 114 -9.74 0.66 7.26
CA ASN A 114 -10.08 -0.53 8.04
C ASN A 114 -9.46 -1.80 7.46
N ILE A 115 -9.11 -1.82 6.19
CA ILE A 115 -8.48 -2.97 5.53
C ILE A 115 -6.97 -2.99 5.80
N ILE A 116 -6.33 -1.84 5.71
CA ILE A 116 -4.90 -1.78 5.92
C ILE A 116 -4.58 -1.58 7.40
#